data_0d44ff5e5eea014d6075d743a763a6ee
#
_entry.id   0d44ff5e5eea014d6075d743a763a6ee
#
_cell.length_a   1.000
_cell.length_b   1.000
_cell.length_c   1.000
_cell.angle_alpha   90.00
_cell.angle_beta   90.00
_cell.angle_gamma   90.00
#
_symmetry.space_group_name_H-M   'P 1'
#
loop_
_entity.id
_entity.type
_entity.pdbx_description
1 polymer ?
#
loop_
_entity_poly.entity_id
_entity_poly.type
_entity_poly.pdbx_seq_one_letter_code
_entity_poly.pdbx_strand_id
1 'polypeptide(L)'
;MVSSETLNSLNSLNSLNSLFSFHFSLMRKIIFTLTLVVLLGCSGGAQKPKSAEQSASSTVEHSPEQELREVLDHFWDDFNFEDREQLKELNREVLIYALSEYVSIIPEESADSLMRTLIRRASTSHDMLDYFATVCEIVLHNPNSPLRNDEYYIPVLEELVNSPLLDEYERIAPAYDLEIARKNRIGRAATDFVYTLEDGSEHRLYDIKARYTILLFSNPECPLCGEIMRQIASSEFLSLLMQNGVLEVLTLYPDEDITHWRKYLDNIPSRWIRAYDKDQVLTKERLYNLSAIPALYLLDREKRVLIKDGTSVADIENLLMRI
;
A
#
# COMPACT_ATOMS: atom_id res chain seq x y z
N MET A 1 -17.91 5.86 46.17
CA MET A 1 -17.54 6.89 45.20
C MET A 1 -16.68 6.26 44.11
N VAL A 2 -17.25 5.99 42.99
CA VAL A 2 -16.47 5.48 41.82
C VAL A 2 -15.74 6.68 41.25
N SER A 3 -14.41 6.59 41.05
CA SER A 3 -13.61 7.73 40.61
C SER A 3 -13.98 8.13 39.18
N SER A 4 -13.81 9.42 38.86
CA SER A 4 -14.07 9.95 37.49
C SER A 4 -13.26 9.25 36.41
N GLU A 5 -12.11 8.68 36.75
CA GLU A 5 -11.26 7.87 35.84
C GLU A 5 -11.90 6.53 35.44
N THR A 6 -12.65 5.87 36.35
CA THR A 6 -13.37 4.64 36.03
C THR A 6 -14.60 4.88 35.15
N LEU A 7 -15.25 6.04 35.26
CA LEU A 7 -16.36 6.43 34.40
C LEU A 7 -15.90 6.79 32.97
N ASN A 8 -14.76 7.46 32.83
CA ASN A 8 -14.15 7.76 31.53
C ASN A 8 -13.66 6.50 30.81
N SER A 9 -13.08 5.54 31.54
CA SER A 9 -12.67 4.26 30.95
C SER A 9 -13.85 3.39 30.50
N LEU A 10 -14.98 3.45 31.23
CA LEU A 10 -16.23 2.76 30.87
C LEU A 10 -16.93 3.40 29.67
N ASN A 11 -16.88 4.72 29.51
CA ASN A 11 -17.42 5.41 28.35
C ASN A 11 -16.57 5.17 27.09
N SER A 12 -15.26 5.14 27.22
CA SER A 12 -14.32 4.76 26.15
C SER A 12 -14.54 3.31 25.70
N LEU A 13 -14.73 2.39 26.66
CA LEU A 13 -15.08 0.99 26.35
C LEU A 13 -16.45 0.83 25.71
N ASN A 14 -17.43 1.66 26.06
CA ASN A 14 -18.76 1.64 25.45
C ASN A 14 -18.76 2.22 24.04
N SER A 15 -17.96 3.24 23.75
CA SER A 15 -17.74 3.79 22.41
C SER A 15 -16.99 2.77 21.52
N LEU A 16 -15.95 2.11 22.06
CA LEU A 16 -15.29 0.99 21.42
C LEU A 16 -16.24 -0.17 21.13
N ASN A 17 -17.06 -0.56 22.08
CA ASN A 17 -18.04 -1.64 21.92
C ASN A 17 -19.14 -1.28 20.91
N SER A 18 -19.54 -0.02 20.79
CA SER A 18 -20.50 0.44 19.79
C SER A 18 -19.91 0.39 18.37
N LEU A 19 -18.66 0.85 18.18
CA LEU A 19 -17.93 0.74 16.91
C LEU A 19 -17.58 -0.72 16.57
N PHE A 20 -17.17 -1.53 17.56
CA PHE A 20 -16.96 -2.98 17.38
C PHE A 20 -18.27 -3.73 17.07
N SER A 21 -19.37 -3.38 17.71
CA SER A 21 -20.69 -3.97 17.44
C SER A 21 -21.18 -3.66 16.03
N PHE A 22 -20.92 -2.45 15.52
CA PHE A 22 -21.27 -2.04 14.17
C PHE A 22 -20.42 -2.78 13.12
N HIS A 23 -19.10 -2.83 13.32
CA HIS A 23 -18.17 -3.56 12.43
C HIS A 23 -18.44 -5.07 12.44
N PHE A 24 -18.74 -5.65 13.59
CA PHE A 24 -19.10 -7.07 13.68
C PHE A 24 -20.44 -7.35 12.99
N SER A 25 -21.38 -6.44 13.02
CA SER A 25 -22.66 -6.54 12.31
C SER A 25 -22.47 -6.43 10.80
N LEU A 26 -21.61 -5.52 10.32
CA LEU A 26 -21.31 -5.32 8.91
C LEU A 26 -20.47 -6.48 8.35
N MET A 27 -19.41 -6.90 9.04
CA MET A 27 -18.62 -8.10 8.70
C MET A 27 -19.49 -9.36 8.65
N ARG A 28 -20.42 -9.51 9.59
CA ARG A 28 -21.34 -10.63 9.62
C ARG A 28 -22.29 -10.64 8.42
N LYS A 29 -22.71 -9.46 7.92
CA LYS A 29 -23.52 -9.34 6.70
C LYS A 29 -22.70 -9.69 5.47
N ILE A 30 -21.47 -9.17 5.34
CA ILE A 30 -20.57 -9.44 4.21
C ILE A 30 -20.15 -10.92 4.16
N ILE A 31 -19.78 -11.52 5.30
CA ILE A 31 -19.41 -12.94 5.38
C ILE A 31 -20.63 -13.83 5.11
N PHE A 32 -21.84 -13.45 5.57
CA PHE A 32 -23.05 -14.24 5.36
C PHE A 32 -23.50 -14.20 3.89
N THR A 33 -23.34 -13.09 3.18
CA THR A 33 -23.63 -12.98 1.73
C THR A 33 -22.60 -13.76 0.90
N LEU A 34 -21.31 -13.67 1.20
CA LEU A 34 -20.26 -14.44 0.52
C LEU A 34 -20.36 -15.95 0.72
N THR A 35 -20.73 -16.41 1.92
CA THR A 35 -20.93 -17.84 2.21
C THR A 35 -22.21 -18.40 1.58
N LEU A 36 -23.27 -17.60 1.43
CA LEU A 36 -24.52 -18.01 0.83
C LEU A 36 -24.37 -18.26 -0.69
N VAL A 37 -23.54 -17.44 -1.38
CA VAL A 37 -23.27 -17.60 -2.81
C VAL A 37 -22.48 -18.89 -3.11
N VAL A 38 -21.60 -19.33 -2.21
CA VAL A 38 -20.81 -20.57 -2.38
C VAL A 38 -21.65 -21.83 -2.15
N LEU A 39 -22.69 -21.76 -1.34
CA LEU A 39 -23.55 -22.91 -1.01
C LEU A 39 -24.69 -23.15 -2.00
N LEU A 40 -25.05 -22.19 -2.85
CA LEU A 40 -26.11 -22.34 -3.86
C LEU A 40 -25.60 -22.84 -5.24
N GLY A 41 -24.29 -23.04 -5.39
CA GLY A 41 -23.65 -23.49 -6.65
C GLY A 41 -23.63 -25.01 -6.91
N CYS A 42 -24.09 -25.87 -6.00
CA CYS A 42 -24.03 -27.34 -6.14
C CYS A 42 -25.34 -28.01 -5.75
N SER A 43 -26.33 -27.99 -6.61
CA SER A 43 -27.27 -29.14 -6.72
C SER A 43 -28.10 -29.05 -8.00
N GLY A 44 -27.66 -29.80 -9.01
CA GLY A 44 -28.49 -30.09 -10.17
C GLY A 44 -29.44 -31.22 -9.83
N GLY A 45 -30.73 -31.09 -10.18
CA GLY A 45 -31.70 -32.14 -10.07
C GLY A 45 -33.09 -31.66 -10.48
N ALA A 46 -33.52 -32.09 -11.65
CA ALA A 46 -34.81 -31.77 -12.24
C ALA A 46 -36.00 -32.30 -11.45
N GLN A 47 -37.01 -31.45 -11.25
CA GLN A 47 -38.43 -31.85 -11.27
C GLN A 47 -39.34 -30.61 -11.37
N LYS A 48 -40.24 -30.59 -12.38
CA LYS A 48 -41.40 -29.68 -12.44
C LYS A 48 -42.48 -30.11 -11.44
N PRO A 49 -43.13 -29.18 -10.74
CA PRO A 49 -44.57 -29.12 -10.77
C PRO A 49 -45.20 -27.71 -10.83
N LYS A 50 -46.30 -27.66 -11.52
CA LYS A 50 -47.58 -26.93 -11.37
C LYS A 50 -47.60 -25.55 -10.67
N SER A 51 -48.14 -24.64 -11.46
CA SER A 51 -48.77 -23.34 -11.18
C SER A 51 -49.34 -23.14 -9.77
N ALA A 52 -48.82 -22.05 -9.10
CA ALA A 52 -49.55 -21.27 -8.13
C ALA A 52 -49.10 -19.82 -8.32
N GLU A 53 -50.06 -18.94 -8.59
CA GLU A 53 -49.88 -17.50 -8.60
C GLU A 53 -49.42 -17.03 -7.22
N GLN A 54 -48.22 -16.51 -7.11
CA GLN A 54 -47.76 -15.74 -5.96
C GLN A 54 -47.23 -14.40 -6.44
N SER A 55 -47.80 -13.37 -5.82
CA SER A 55 -47.41 -11.96 -5.95
C SER A 55 -45.90 -11.81 -5.95
N ALA A 56 -45.36 -11.31 -7.07
CA ALA A 56 -43.96 -10.95 -7.22
C ALA A 56 -43.64 -9.74 -6.32
N SER A 57 -43.12 -9.99 -5.14
CA SER A 57 -42.25 -9.04 -4.47
C SER A 57 -40.96 -9.02 -5.29
N SER A 58 -40.73 -7.97 -6.03
CA SER A 58 -39.48 -7.75 -6.74
C SER A 58 -38.36 -7.49 -5.72
N THR A 59 -37.73 -8.52 -5.24
CA THR A 59 -36.40 -8.43 -4.64
C THR A 59 -35.46 -8.04 -5.78
N VAL A 60 -35.03 -6.80 -5.76
CA VAL A 60 -33.94 -6.33 -6.63
C VAL A 60 -32.70 -7.11 -6.19
N GLU A 61 -32.32 -8.12 -6.96
CA GLU A 61 -31.05 -8.82 -6.75
C GLU A 61 -29.93 -7.83 -7.13
N HIS A 62 -29.25 -7.26 -6.14
CA HIS A 62 -28.06 -6.46 -6.35
C HIS A 62 -26.90 -7.38 -6.75
N SER A 63 -26.09 -6.95 -7.72
CA SER A 63 -24.85 -7.67 -8.01
C SER A 63 -23.87 -7.49 -6.83
N PRO A 64 -22.91 -8.42 -6.62
CA PRO A 64 -21.88 -8.26 -5.57
C PRO A 64 -21.12 -6.94 -5.66
N GLU A 65 -20.93 -6.42 -6.86
CA GLU A 65 -20.29 -5.11 -7.09
C GLU A 65 -21.16 -3.94 -6.64
N GLN A 66 -22.49 -4.04 -6.82
CA GLN A 66 -23.42 -3.03 -6.34
C GLN A 66 -23.51 -3.03 -4.81
N GLU A 67 -23.53 -4.21 -4.19
CA GLU A 67 -23.50 -4.36 -2.72
C GLU A 67 -22.21 -3.78 -2.12
N LEU A 68 -21.04 -4.06 -2.74
CA LEU A 68 -19.76 -3.51 -2.31
C LEU A 68 -19.75 -1.98 -2.42
N ARG A 69 -20.26 -1.44 -3.52
CA ARG A 69 -20.36 0.02 -3.71
C ARG A 69 -21.24 0.65 -2.64
N GLU A 70 -22.39 0.08 -2.34
CA GLU A 70 -23.29 0.57 -1.28
C GLU A 70 -22.60 0.58 0.09
N VAL A 71 -21.84 -0.50 0.41
CA VAL A 71 -21.03 -0.57 1.64
C VAL A 71 -19.98 0.55 1.68
N LEU A 72 -19.26 0.78 0.59
CA LEU A 72 -18.22 1.80 0.52
C LEU A 72 -18.76 3.23 0.61
N ASP A 73 -19.90 3.49 -0.05
CA ASP A 73 -20.54 4.81 -0.04
C ASP A 73 -21.04 5.19 1.35
N HIS A 74 -21.45 4.21 2.17
CA HIS A 74 -22.01 4.41 3.51
C HIS A 74 -21.04 4.08 4.66
N PHE A 75 -19.80 3.69 4.36
CA PHE A 75 -18.85 3.20 5.37
C PHE A 75 -18.62 4.19 6.52
N TRP A 76 -18.57 5.48 6.20
CA TRP A 76 -18.26 6.56 7.14
C TRP A 76 -19.49 7.32 7.64
N ASP A 77 -20.73 6.86 7.41
CA ASP A 77 -21.93 7.63 7.73
C ASP A 77 -22.19 7.75 9.24
N ASP A 78 -21.72 6.78 10.02
CA ASP A 78 -21.83 6.83 11.49
C ASP A 78 -20.72 7.70 12.14
N PHE A 79 -19.73 8.16 11.37
CA PHE A 79 -18.70 9.07 11.86
C PHE A 79 -19.11 10.51 11.65
N ASN A 80 -19.22 11.28 12.76
CA ASN A 80 -19.60 12.69 12.69
C ASN A 80 -18.38 13.60 12.45
N PHE A 81 -18.10 13.93 11.20
CA PHE A 81 -16.99 14.81 10.81
C PHE A 81 -17.11 16.25 11.32
N GLU A 82 -18.29 16.70 11.76
CA GLU A 82 -18.51 18.05 12.31
C GLU A 82 -18.18 18.12 13.81
N ASP A 83 -18.08 16.99 14.50
CA ASP A 83 -17.88 16.93 15.95
C ASP A 83 -16.38 16.91 16.31
N ARG A 84 -15.85 18.09 16.65
CA ARG A 84 -14.45 18.24 17.08
C ARG A 84 -14.19 17.70 18.49
N GLU A 85 -15.19 17.67 19.36
CA GLU A 85 -15.03 17.12 20.71
C GLU A 85 -14.82 15.61 20.66
N GLN A 86 -15.42 14.94 19.67
CA GLN A 86 -15.19 13.52 19.41
C GLN A 86 -13.71 13.19 19.23
N LEU A 87 -12.91 14.07 18.58
CA LEU A 87 -11.49 13.84 18.37
C LEU A 87 -10.69 13.76 19.66
N LYS A 88 -11.12 14.46 20.73
CA LYS A 88 -10.43 14.44 22.03
C LYS A 88 -10.61 13.12 22.77
N GLU A 89 -11.74 12.45 22.53
CA GLU A 89 -12.11 11.18 23.17
C GLU A 89 -11.81 9.96 22.28
N LEU A 90 -11.60 10.19 20.99
CA LEU A 90 -11.37 9.12 20.03
C LEU A 90 -9.96 8.54 20.18
N ASN A 91 -9.88 7.23 20.43
CA ASN A 91 -8.61 6.52 20.34
C ASN A 91 -8.18 6.44 18.87
N ARG A 92 -6.98 6.97 18.57
CA ARG A 92 -6.41 6.94 17.21
C ARG A 92 -6.32 5.53 16.64
N GLU A 93 -6.07 4.52 17.46
CA GLU A 93 -6.02 3.11 17.03
C GLU A 93 -7.35 2.63 16.43
N VAL A 94 -8.48 3.13 16.93
CA VAL A 94 -9.81 2.81 16.39
C VAL A 94 -9.95 3.34 14.96
N LEU A 95 -9.49 4.57 14.72
CA LEU A 95 -9.57 5.15 13.37
C LEU A 95 -8.55 4.53 12.41
N ILE A 96 -7.35 4.18 12.89
CA ILE A 96 -6.37 3.39 12.11
C ILE A 96 -6.99 2.06 11.68
N TYR A 97 -7.66 1.35 12.61
CA TYR A 97 -8.34 0.11 12.30
C TYR A 97 -9.48 0.32 11.28
N ALA A 98 -10.35 1.30 11.50
CA ALA A 98 -11.45 1.59 10.59
C ALA A 98 -10.95 1.97 9.17
N LEU A 99 -9.90 2.78 9.06
CA LEU A 99 -9.30 3.12 7.78
C LEU A 99 -8.65 1.89 7.12
N SER A 100 -8.00 1.03 7.90
CA SER A 100 -7.39 -0.21 7.39
C SER A 100 -8.44 -1.14 6.80
N GLU A 101 -9.57 -1.32 7.48
CA GLU A 101 -10.72 -2.08 6.96
C GLU A 101 -11.27 -1.46 5.68
N TYR A 102 -11.49 -0.13 5.69
CA TYR A 102 -11.99 0.59 4.52
C TYR A 102 -11.09 0.42 3.31
N VAL A 103 -9.79 0.64 3.46
CA VAL A 103 -8.79 0.50 2.39
C VAL A 103 -8.73 -0.94 1.88
N SER A 104 -8.87 -1.94 2.76
CA SER A 104 -8.79 -3.36 2.40
C SER A 104 -9.92 -3.82 1.47
N ILE A 105 -11.05 -3.11 1.46
CA ILE A 105 -12.21 -3.46 0.63
C ILE A 105 -12.40 -2.53 -0.58
N ILE A 106 -11.63 -1.44 -0.69
CA ILE A 106 -11.69 -0.53 -1.84
C ILE A 106 -11.05 -1.20 -3.07
N PRO A 107 -11.76 -1.35 -4.19
CA PRO A 107 -11.14 -1.72 -5.46
C PRO A 107 -10.17 -0.63 -5.95
N GLU A 108 -9.05 -1.04 -6.55
CA GLU A 108 -7.99 -0.12 -6.99
C GLU A 108 -8.53 0.97 -7.93
N GLU A 109 -9.43 0.63 -8.84
CA GLU A 109 -10.08 1.57 -9.76
C GLU A 109 -10.95 2.63 -9.07
N SER A 110 -11.39 2.39 -7.84
CA SER A 110 -12.21 3.31 -7.04
C SER A 110 -11.40 4.11 -6.01
N ALA A 111 -10.13 3.77 -5.81
CA ALA A 111 -9.28 4.32 -4.76
C ALA A 111 -9.18 5.84 -4.85
N ASP A 112 -8.94 6.41 -6.03
CA ASP A 112 -8.83 7.87 -6.22
C ASP A 112 -10.10 8.60 -5.73
N SER A 113 -11.27 8.17 -6.19
CA SER A 113 -12.53 8.85 -5.88
C SER A 113 -12.93 8.72 -4.41
N LEU A 114 -12.74 7.54 -3.82
CA LEU A 114 -13.15 7.25 -2.44
C LEU A 114 -12.20 7.91 -1.43
N MET A 115 -10.90 7.89 -1.67
CA MET A 115 -9.93 8.53 -0.77
C MET A 115 -10.07 10.07 -0.81
N ARG A 116 -10.30 10.67 -1.99
CA ARG A 116 -10.63 12.10 -2.08
C ARG A 116 -11.90 12.44 -1.32
N THR A 117 -12.95 11.63 -1.47
CA THR A 117 -14.22 11.83 -0.77
C THR A 117 -14.02 11.80 0.75
N LEU A 118 -13.24 10.85 1.26
CA LEU A 118 -12.91 10.76 2.68
C LEU A 118 -12.23 12.04 3.18
N ILE A 119 -11.17 12.51 2.51
CA ILE A 119 -10.43 13.71 2.93
C ILE A 119 -11.30 14.97 2.82
N ARG A 120 -12.16 15.08 1.80
CA ARG A 120 -13.13 16.18 1.69
C ARG A 120 -14.14 16.15 2.82
N ARG A 121 -14.63 14.98 3.24
CA ARG A 121 -15.49 14.84 4.43
C ARG A 121 -14.74 15.26 5.71
N ALA A 122 -13.45 14.94 5.84
CA ALA A 122 -12.63 15.37 6.96
C ALA A 122 -12.30 16.87 6.94
N SER A 123 -12.47 17.57 5.81
CA SER A 123 -12.15 18.99 5.66
C SER A 123 -13.21 19.93 6.27
N THR A 124 -13.84 19.55 7.37
CA THR A 124 -14.79 20.40 8.12
C THR A 124 -14.05 21.36 9.06
N SER A 125 -12.84 21.01 9.48
CA SER A 125 -11.96 21.81 10.31
C SER A 125 -10.52 21.40 10.12
N HIS A 126 -9.59 22.29 10.52
CA HIS A 126 -8.16 22.01 10.52
C HIS A 126 -7.86 20.73 11.34
N ASP A 127 -8.35 20.66 12.58
CA ASP A 127 -8.09 19.55 13.49
C ASP A 127 -8.59 18.19 12.94
N MET A 128 -9.79 18.19 12.31
CA MET A 128 -10.35 16.99 11.71
C MET A 128 -9.52 16.54 10.50
N LEU A 129 -9.13 17.49 9.65
CA LEU A 129 -8.29 17.22 8.49
C LEU A 129 -6.93 16.66 8.90
N ASP A 130 -6.24 17.29 9.87
CA ASP A 130 -4.94 16.86 10.38
C ASP A 130 -5.00 15.45 10.99
N TYR A 131 -6.07 15.18 11.75
CA TYR A 131 -6.27 13.86 12.35
C TYR A 131 -6.40 12.76 11.27
N PHE A 132 -7.23 12.97 10.26
CA PHE A 132 -7.40 12.01 9.15
C PHE A 132 -6.16 11.93 8.27
N ALA A 133 -5.47 13.04 8.01
CA ALA A 133 -4.20 13.06 7.29
C ALA A 133 -3.16 12.18 7.98
N THR A 134 -2.99 12.35 9.31
CA THR A 134 -2.09 11.53 10.13
C THR A 134 -2.45 10.04 10.06
N VAL A 135 -3.73 9.69 10.14
CA VAL A 135 -4.15 8.30 10.06
C VAL A 135 -3.91 7.71 8.66
N CYS A 136 -4.16 8.49 7.59
CA CYS A 136 -3.84 8.07 6.23
C CYS A 136 -2.34 7.86 6.04
N GLU A 137 -1.49 8.72 6.58
CA GLU A 137 -0.03 8.55 6.57
C GLU A 137 0.38 7.23 7.25
N ILE A 138 -0.15 6.96 8.45
CA ILE A 138 0.15 5.72 9.19
C ILE A 138 -0.25 4.48 8.41
N VAL A 139 -1.43 4.48 7.78
CA VAL A 139 -1.96 3.30 7.08
C VAL A 139 -1.36 3.15 5.68
N LEU A 140 -1.22 4.24 4.92
CA LEU A 140 -0.92 4.19 3.48
C LEU A 140 0.53 4.51 3.14
N HIS A 141 1.28 5.18 4.04
CA HIS A 141 2.63 5.66 3.75
C HIS A 141 3.70 5.07 4.68
N ASN A 142 3.38 4.76 5.93
CA ASN A 142 4.36 4.19 6.86
C ASN A 142 5.00 2.92 6.26
N PRO A 143 6.35 2.83 6.23
CA PRO A 143 7.06 1.68 5.65
C PRO A 143 6.70 0.32 6.29
N ASN A 144 6.27 0.33 7.54
CA ASN A 144 5.89 -0.89 8.28
C ASN A 144 4.40 -1.24 8.12
N SER A 145 3.63 -0.42 7.41
CA SER A 145 2.22 -0.71 7.17
C SER A 145 2.06 -1.78 6.08
N PRO A 146 1.31 -2.87 6.35
CA PRO A 146 0.99 -3.86 5.32
C PRO A 146 0.06 -3.34 4.22
N LEU A 147 -0.56 -2.17 4.45
CA LEU A 147 -1.47 -1.50 3.51
C LEU A 147 -0.81 -0.29 2.83
N ARG A 148 0.52 -0.14 2.95
CA ARG A 148 1.26 0.92 2.26
C ARG A 148 0.98 0.83 0.76
N ASN A 149 0.41 1.92 0.20
CA ASN A 149 0.06 1.98 -1.22
C ASN A 149 -0.06 3.42 -1.71
N ASP A 150 0.84 3.81 -2.59
CA ASP A 150 0.86 5.17 -3.14
C ASP A 150 -0.37 5.49 -4.00
N GLU A 151 -1.00 4.50 -4.65
CA GLU A 151 -2.20 4.73 -5.47
C GLU A 151 -3.39 5.19 -4.62
N TYR A 152 -3.47 4.75 -3.35
CA TYR A 152 -4.46 5.20 -2.38
C TYR A 152 -4.01 6.49 -1.66
N TYR A 153 -2.70 6.73 -1.55
CA TYR A 153 -2.16 7.89 -0.81
C TYR A 153 -2.07 9.15 -1.67
N ILE A 154 -1.78 9.04 -2.96
CA ILE A 154 -1.73 10.18 -3.90
C ILE A 154 -3.00 11.07 -3.83
N PRO A 155 -4.23 10.54 -3.92
CA PRO A 155 -5.43 11.38 -3.81
C PRO A 155 -5.56 12.09 -2.46
N VAL A 156 -5.12 11.48 -1.37
CA VAL A 156 -5.04 12.12 -0.04
C VAL A 156 -4.10 13.31 -0.08
N LEU A 157 -2.86 13.10 -0.55
CA LEU A 157 -1.85 14.15 -0.64
C LEU A 157 -2.28 15.31 -1.54
N GLU A 158 -2.95 15.01 -2.65
CA GLU A 158 -3.47 16.05 -3.56
C GLU A 158 -4.54 16.91 -2.90
N GLU A 159 -5.44 16.34 -2.10
CA GLU A 159 -6.43 17.10 -1.33
C GLU A 159 -5.74 17.94 -0.23
N LEU A 160 -4.72 17.41 0.45
CA LEU A 160 -3.97 18.15 1.47
C LEU A 160 -3.22 19.34 0.88
N VAL A 161 -2.47 19.13 -0.21
CA VAL A 161 -1.70 20.20 -0.87
C VAL A 161 -2.61 21.34 -1.34
N ASN A 162 -3.83 21.03 -1.77
CA ASN A 162 -4.80 22.01 -2.27
C ASN A 162 -5.76 22.52 -1.19
N SER A 163 -5.67 22.02 0.05
CA SER A 163 -6.61 22.40 1.11
C SER A 163 -6.45 23.86 1.53
N PRO A 164 -7.53 24.66 1.61
CA PRO A 164 -7.48 26.00 2.16
C PRO A 164 -7.32 26.03 3.70
N LEU A 165 -7.47 24.87 4.36
CA LEU A 165 -7.34 24.74 5.82
C LEU A 165 -5.89 24.64 6.28
N LEU A 166 -4.97 24.24 5.41
CA LEU A 166 -3.54 24.14 5.71
C LEU A 166 -2.80 25.39 5.30
N ASP A 167 -1.85 25.81 6.11
CA ASP A 167 -0.95 26.92 5.78
C ASP A 167 0.18 26.49 4.84
N GLU A 168 1.08 27.40 4.50
CA GLU A 168 2.20 27.14 3.58
C GLU A 168 3.19 26.11 4.16
N TYR A 169 3.42 26.16 5.46
CA TYR A 169 4.37 25.25 6.14
C TYR A 169 3.81 23.85 6.26
N GLU A 170 2.53 23.72 6.57
CA GLU A 170 1.83 22.44 6.71
C GLU A 170 1.73 21.68 5.38
N ARG A 171 1.76 22.39 4.24
CA ARG A 171 1.75 21.79 2.90
C ARG A 171 3.11 21.27 2.44
N ILE A 172 4.22 21.61 3.12
CA ILE A 172 5.58 21.23 2.67
C ILE A 172 5.72 19.69 2.66
N ALA A 173 5.38 19.02 3.74
CA ALA A 173 5.51 17.56 3.83
C ALA A 173 4.58 16.84 2.84
N PRO A 174 3.27 17.12 2.77
CA PRO A 174 2.41 16.51 1.76
C PRO A 174 2.85 16.77 0.32
N ALA A 175 3.38 17.96 0.00
CA ALA A 175 3.88 18.26 -1.34
C ALA A 175 5.15 17.45 -1.68
N TYR A 176 6.04 17.27 -0.70
CA TYR A 176 7.23 16.44 -0.84
C TYR A 176 6.86 14.99 -1.09
N ASP A 177 5.96 14.43 -0.28
CA ASP A 177 5.52 13.04 -0.39
C ASP A 177 4.77 12.81 -1.71
N LEU A 178 3.96 13.79 -2.15
CA LEU A 178 3.24 13.72 -3.43
C LEU A 178 4.21 13.67 -4.63
N GLU A 179 5.28 14.47 -4.59
CA GLU A 179 6.31 14.44 -5.63
C GLU A 179 6.92 13.03 -5.77
N ILE A 180 7.26 12.40 -4.64
CA ILE A 180 7.87 11.07 -4.61
C ILE A 180 6.86 9.98 -4.97
N ALA A 181 5.65 10.02 -4.40
CA ALA A 181 4.61 9.03 -4.64
C ALA A 181 4.20 8.94 -6.13
N ARG A 182 4.24 10.07 -6.85
CA ARG A 182 3.95 10.12 -8.28
C ARG A 182 5.02 9.51 -9.17
N LYS A 183 6.24 9.29 -8.65
CA LYS A 183 7.34 8.64 -9.38
C LYS A 183 7.22 7.10 -9.26
N ASN A 184 7.73 6.43 -10.26
CA ASN A 184 7.86 4.97 -10.27
C ASN A 184 6.53 4.21 -9.96
N ARG A 185 5.41 4.72 -10.45
CA ARG A 185 4.09 4.09 -10.24
C ARG A 185 3.99 2.77 -11.00
N ILE A 186 3.23 1.82 -10.47
CA ILE A 186 2.97 0.53 -11.12
C ILE A 186 2.42 0.75 -12.54
N GLY A 187 2.93 -0.01 -13.51
CA GLY A 187 2.59 0.12 -14.93
C GLY A 187 3.22 1.31 -15.66
N ARG A 188 3.93 2.21 -14.95
CA ARG A 188 4.65 3.35 -15.54
C ARG A 188 6.14 3.07 -15.64
N ALA A 189 6.84 3.83 -16.49
CA ALA A 189 8.28 3.74 -16.60
C ALA A 189 8.95 4.16 -15.29
N ALA A 190 9.90 3.35 -14.79
CA ALA A 190 10.76 3.70 -13.67
C ALA A 190 11.66 4.87 -14.05
N THR A 191 11.97 5.73 -13.09
CA THR A 191 12.90 6.83 -13.30
C THR A 191 14.30 6.28 -13.59
N ASP A 192 14.89 6.71 -14.70
CA ASP A 192 16.24 6.32 -15.07
C ASP A 192 17.28 7.07 -14.24
N PHE A 193 18.38 6.40 -13.90
CA PHE A 193 19.48 7.00 -13.15
C PHE A 193 20.82 6.37 -13.54
N VAL A 194 21.90 7.06 -13.22
CA VAL A 194 23.27 6.55 -13.36
C VAL A 194 23.69 5.87 -12.06
N TYR A 195 24.29 4.69 -12.17
CA TYR A 195 24.90 3.99 -11.06
C TYR A 195 26.38 3.69 -11.37
N THR A 196 27.18 3.52 -10.34
CA THR A 196 28.62 3.29 -10.45
C THR A 196 28.94 1.87 -9.97
N LEU A 197 29.74 1.14 -10.73
CA LEU A 197 30.26 -0.19 -10.37
C LEU A 197 31.50 -0.09 -9.49
N GLU A 198 31.96 -1.24 -8.99
CA GLU A 198 33.14 -1.36 -8.14
C GLU A 198 34.44 -0.82 -8.80
N ASP A 199 34.57 -1.01 -10.11
CA ASP A 199 35.72 -0.55 -10.90
C ASP A 199 35.64 0.96 -11.25
N GLY A 200 34.54 1.65 -10.84
CA GLY A 200 34.32 3.06 -11.09
C GLY A 200 33.64 3.36 -12.44
N SER A 201 33.30 2.35 -13.23
CA SER A 201 32.54 2.54 -14.46
C SER A 201 31.09 2.92 -14.15
N GLU A 202 30.53 3.78 -14.99
CA GLU A 202 29.18 4.32 -14.84
C GLU A 202 28.26 3.72 -15.89
N HIS A 203 27.07 3.33 -15.46
CA HIS A 203 26.01 2.74 -16.28
C HIS A 203 24.67 3.33 -15.92
N ARG A 204 23.66 3.11 -16.77
CA ARG A 204 22.29 3.54 -16.51
C ARG A 204 21.37 2.36 -16.25
N LEU A 205 20.32 2.57 -15.47
CA LEU A 205 19.28 1.56 -15.26
C LEU A 205 18.74 1.03 -16.59
N TYR A 206 18.54 1.91 -17.57
CA TYR A 206 18.00 1.58 -18.90
C TYR A 206 19.00 0.84 -19.80
N ASP A 207 20.26 0.73 -19.41
CA ASP A 207 21.26 -0.09 -20.14
C ASP A 207 21.10 -1.59 -19.88
N ILE A 208 20.43 -2.00 -18.80
CA ILE A 208 20.15 -3.39 -18.45
C ILE A 208 19.13 -3.95 -19.45
N LYS A 209 19.55 -4.95 -20.26
CA LYS A 209 18.76 -5.49 -21.38
C LYS A 209 17.95 -6.75 -21.05
N ALA A 210 18.02 -7.25 -19.83
CA ALA A 210 17.23 -8.41 -19.39
C ALA A 210 15.71 -8.12 -19.55
N ARG A 211 14.93 -9.20 -19.74
CA ARG A 211 13.46 -9.09 -19.83
C ARG A 211 12.86 -8.55 -18.53
N TYR A 212 13.45 -8.93 -17.40
CA TYR A 212 13.07 -8.46 -16.08
C TYR A 212 14.29 -7.96 -15.32
N THR A 213 14.10 -6.95 -14.49
CA THR A 213 15.15 -6.43 -13.60
C THR A 213 14.60 -6.35 -12.18
N ILE A 214 15.24 -7.05 -11.23
CA ILE A 214 15.05 -6.76 -9.81
C ILE A 214 15.99 -5.61 -9.47
N LEU A 215 15.44 -4.50 -9.00
CA LEU A 215 16.20 -3.36 -8.45
C LEU A 215 16.01 -3.38 -6.93
N LEU A 216 17.11 -3.60 -6.21
CA LEU A 216 17.14 -3.66 -4.76
C LEU A 216 18.01 -2.53 -4.21
N PHE A 217 17.40 -1.54 -3.57
CA PHE A 217 18.11 -0.58 -2.76
C PHE A 217 18.42 -1.23 -1.40
N SER A 218 19.68 -1.28 -1.04
CA SER A 218 20.14 -2.02 0.13
C SER A 218 21.26 -1.30 0.86
N ASN A 219 21.31 -1.49 2.19
CA ASN A 219 22.37 -0.99 3.05
C ASN A 219 23.06 -2.19 3.73
N PRO A 220 24.39 -2.20 3.83
CA PRO A 220 25.14 -3.26 4.47
C PRO A 220 24.71 -3.64 5.88
N GLU A 221 24.32 -2.66 6.70
CA GLU A 221 23.92 -2.87 8.11
C GLU A 221 22.42 -3.20 8.29
N CYS A 222 21.71 -3.41 7.20
CA CYS A 222 20.28 -3.73 7.22
C CYS A 222 20.05 -5.26 7.24
N PRO A 223 19.61 -5.85 8.36
CA PRO A 223 19.38 -7.30 8.45
C PRO A 223 18.34 -7.80 7.45
N LEU A 224 17.27 -7.01 7.20
CA LEU A 224 16.23 -7.36 6.26
C LEU A 224 16.73 -7.34 4.81
N CYS A 225 17.67 -6.44 4.47
CA CYS A 225 18.34 -6.45 3.17
C CYS A 225 19.10 -7.76 2.94
N GLY A 226 19.84 -8.21 3.96
CA GLY A 226 20.54 -9.49 3.92
C GLY A 226 19.59 -10.69 3.77
N GLU A 227 18.41 -10.62 4.39
CA GLU A 227 17.39 -11.66 4.26
C GLU A 227 16.83 -11.72 2.84
N ILE A 228 16.42 -10.57 2.27
CA ILE A 228 15.92 -10.49 0.89
C ILE A 228 16.98 -10.97 -0.10
N MET A 229 18.25 -10.55 0.06
CA MET A 229 19.34 -11.03 -0.80
C MET A 229 19.50 -12.54 -0.73
N ARG A 230 19.43 -13.14 0.47
CA ARG A 230 19.49 -14.60 0.64
C ARG A 230 18.31 -15.31 -0.03
N GLN A 231 17.09 -14.79 0.12
CA GLN A 231 15.89 -15.35 -0.51
C GLN A 231 16.03 -15.34 -2.04
N ILE A 232 16.41 -14.19 -2.63
CA ILE A 232 16.64 -14.10 -4.08
C ILE A 232 17.73 -15.09 -4.53
N ALA A 233 18.86 -15.17 -3.80
CA ALA A 233 20.01 -16.01 -4.15
C ALA A 233 19.72 -17.51 -4.01
N SER A 234 18.87 -17.91 -3.03
CA SER A 234 18.51 -19.30 -2.79
C SER A 234 17.33 -19.80 -3.63
N SER A 235 16.61 -18.91 -4.30
CA SER A 235 15.52 -19.30 -5.20
C SER A 235 16.04 -20.02 -6.43
N GLU A 236 15.63 -21.28 -6.61
CA GLU A 236 15.94 -22.05 -7.82
C GLU A 236 15.28 -21.44 -9.05
N PHE A 237 14.04 -20.95 -8.92
CA PHE A 237 13.30 -20.33 -10.01
C PHE A 237 13.98 -19.05 -10.50
N LEU A 238 14.28 -18.10 -9.60
CA LEU A 238 14.96 -16.86 -9.98
C LEU A 238 16.37 -17.14 -10.50
N SER A 239 17.09 -18.11 -9.91
CA SER A 239 18.40 -18.54 -10.39
C SER A 239 18.36 -19.07 -11.81
N LEU A 240 17.33 -19.85 -12.18
CA LEU A 240 17.12 -20.34 -13.54
C LEU A 240 16.87 -19.19 -14.52
N LEU A 241 16.03 -18.22 -14.15
CA LEU A 241 15.76 -17.03 -14.98
C LEU A 241 17.03 -16.19 -15.20
N MET A 242 17.84 -16.03 -14.15
CA MET A 242 19.13 -15.33 -14.25
C MET A 242 20.14 -16.09 -15.12
N GLN A 243 20.23 -17.41 -15.03
CA GLN A 243 21.11 -18.24 -15.88
C GLN A 243 20.77 -18.12 -17.36
N ASN A 244 19.49 -18.00 -17.67
CA ASN A 244 19.00 -17.86 -19.03
C ASN A 244 19.00 -16.40 -19.54
N GLY A 245 19.54 -15.43 -18.77
CA GLY A 245 19.57 -14.03 -19.15
C GLY A 245 18.20 -13.35 -19.22
N VAL A 246 17.17 -13.97 -18.62
CA VAL A 246 15.80 -13.44 -18.57
C VAL A 246 15.65 -12.41 -17.45
N LEU A 247 16.33 -12.65 -16.32
CA LEU A 247 16.32 -11.82 -15.13
C LEU A 247 17.71 -11.27 -14.82
N GLU A 248 17.81 -9.99 -14.50
CA GLU A 248 19.00 -9.37 -13.92
C GLU A 248 18.67 -8.79 -12.53
N VAL A 249 19.64 -8.82 -11.63
CA VAL A 249 19.50 -8.22 -10.31
C VAL A 249 20.51 -7.08 -10.17
N LEU A 250 20.01 -5.87 -9.96
CA LEU A 250 20.82 -4.70 -9.61
C LEU A 250 20.63 -4.42 -8.12
N THR A 251 21.69 -4.58 -7.33
CA THR A 251 21.74 -4.07 -5.96
C THR A 251 22.41 -2.72 -5.95
N LEU A 252 21.77 -1.75 -5.32
CA LEU A 252 22.23 -0.38 -5.28
C LEU A 252 22.36 0.11 -3.84
N TYR A 253 23.54 0.57 -3.49
CA TYR A 253 23.83 1.24 -2.23
C TYR A 253 23.65 2.75 -2.40
N PRO A 254 22.70 3.38 -1.69
CA PRO A 254 22.33 4.78 -1.93
C PRO A 254 23.09 5.78 -1.07
N ASP A 255 23.87 5.34 -0.05
CA ASP A 255 24.52 6.22 0.92
C ASP A 255 25.93 6.64 0.52
N GLU A 256 26.48 7.64 1.22
CA GLU A 256 27.79 8.27 0.88
C GLU A 256 29.00 7.40 1.20
N ASP A 257 28.92 6.52 2.22
CA ASP A 257 30.09 5.78 2.72
C ASP A 257 30.41 4.57 1.86
N ILE A 258 31.05 4.81 0.72
CA ILE A 258 31.54 3.78 -0.20
C ILE A 258 32.51 2.79 0.50
N THR A 259 33.23 3.21 1.55
CA THR A 259 34.14 2.33 2.29
C THR A 259 33.36 1.28 3.02
N HIS A 260 32.21 1.65 3.55
CA HIS A 260 31.28 0.75 4.19
C HIS A 260 30.70 -0.26 3.20
N TRP A 261 30.19 0.21 2.06
CA TRP A 261 29.70 -0.66 0.98
C TRP A 261 30.74 -1.67 0.49
N ARG A 262 31.99 -1.25 0.28
CA ARG A 262 33.08 -2.13 -0.19
C ARG A 262 33.35 -3.29 0.76
N LYS A 263 33.24 -3.12 2.07
CA LYS A 263 33.40 -4.19 3.05
C LYS A 263 32.34 -5.29 2.96
N TYR A 264 31.19 -4.98 2.39
CA TYR A 264 30.06 -5.90 2.27
C TYR A 264 29.88 -6.51 0.88
N LEU A 265 30.73 -6.15 -0.08
CA LEU A 265 30.62 -6.66 -1.46
C LEU A 265 30.65 -8.19 -1.52
N ASP A 266 31.42 -8.84 -0.67
CA ASP A 266 31.52 -10.30 -0.62
C ASP A 266 30.20 -10.99 -0.17
N ASN A 267 29.32 -10.24 0.48
CA ASN A 267 28.01 -10.73 0.90
C ASN A 267 26.97 -10.64 -0.24
N ILE A 268 27.26 -9.93 -1.32
CA ILE A 268 26.40 -9.78 -2.49
C ILE A 268 26.86 -10.78 -3.55
N PRO A 269 25.97 -11.62 -4.10
CA PRO A 269 26.34 -12.57 -5.15
C PRO A 269 27.08 -11.88 -6.31
N SER A 270 28.27 -12.38 -6.66
CA SER A 270 29.15 -11.76 -7.67
C SER A 270 28.55 -11.71 -9.08
N ARG A 271 27.54 -12.55 -9.34
CA ARG A 271 26.79 -12.55 -10.61
C ARG A 271 25.79 -11.39 -10.75
N TRP A 272 25.45 -10.71 -9.65
CA TRP A 272 24.55 -9.55 -9.66
C TRP A 272 25.31 -8.29 -10.02
N ILE A 273 24.61 -7.29 -10.55
CA ILE A 273 25.14 -5.95 -10.70
C ILE A 273 25.23 -5.33 -9.31
N ARG A 274 26.47 -5.12 -8.83
CA ARG A 274 26.76 -4.53 -7.51
C ARG A 274 27.16 -3.08 -7.72
N ALA A 275 26.32 -2.17 -7.31
CA ALA A 275 26.47 -0.75 -7.63
C ALA A 275 26.26 0.15 -6.41
N TYR A 276 26.70 1.39 -6.55
CA TYR A 276 26.46 2.46 -5.58
C TYR A 276 26.10 3.78 -6.28
N ASP A 277 25.42 4.68 -5.57
CA ASP A 277 25.06 6.01 -6.02
C ASP A 277 26.17 7.01 -5.69
N LYS A 278 27.18 7.11 -6.56
CA LYS A 278 28.38 7.95 -6.35
C LYS A 278 28.05 9.41 -6.10
N ASP A 279 27.10 9.96 -6.86
CA ASP A 279 26.76 11.37 -6.85
C ASP A 279 25.53 11.69 -6.00
N GLN A 280 24.92 10.66 -5.39
CA GLN A 280 23.71 10.74 -4.57
C GLN A 280 22.52 11.33 -5.31
N VAL A 281 22.42 11.03 -6.60
CA VAL A 281 21.34 11.55 -7.45
C VAL A 281 19.96 11.03 -7.00
N LEU A 282 19.90 9.83 -6.48
CA LEU A 282 18.65 9.23 -6.01
C LEU A 282 17.98 10.06 -4.91
N THR A 283 18.77 10.52 -3.94
CA THR A 283 18.31 11.33 -2.80
C THR A 283 18.19 12.81 -3.20
N LYS A 284 19.21 13.37 -3.85
CA LYS A 284 19.24 14.80 -4.23
C LYS A 284 18.10 15.18 -5.18
N GLU A 285 17.79 14.31 -6.13
CA GLU A 285 16.74 14.51 -7.13
C GLU A 285 15.43 13.78 -6.78
N ARG A 286 15.41 13.12 -5.60
CA ARG A 286 14.23 12.37 -5.10
C ARG A 286 13.69 11.39 -6.12
N LEU A 287 14.58 10.64 -6.77
CA LEU A 287 14.20 9.76 -7.89
C LEU A 287 13.40 8.55 -7.43
N TYR A 288 13.67 8.04 -6.23
CA TYR A 288 12.99 6.90 -5.60
C TYR A 288 12.65 7.20 -4.15
N ASN A 289 11.63 6.53 -3.62
CA ASN A 289 11.35 6.58 -2.18
C ASN A 289 12.34 5.69 -1.43
N LEU A 290 13.30 6.30 -0.74
CA LEU A 290 14.30 5.64 0.07
C LEU A 290 14.13 5.93 1.57
N SER A 291 12.92 6.35 1.98
CA SER A 291 12.58 6.57 3.40
C SER A 291 12.72 5.32 4.25
N ALA A 292 12.66 4.14 3.61
CA ALA A 292 12.96 2.85 4.22
C ALA A 292 13.78 1.99 3.26
N ILE A 293 14.73 1.23 3.83
CA ILE A 293 15.56 0.24 3.15
C ILE A 293 15.38 -1.10 3.88
N PRO A 294 15.19 -2.20 3.14
CA PRO A 294 15.27 -2.35 1.69
C PRO A 294 14.07 -1.77 0.94
N ALA A 295 14.29 -1.23 -0.26
CA ALA A 295 13.25 -0.95 -1.23
C ALA A 295 13.46 -1.83 -2.47
N LEU A 296 12.45 -2.61 -2.82
CA LEU A 296 12.52 -3.65 -3.84
C LEU A 296 11.55 -3.36 -4.97
N TYR A 297 12.07 -3.31 -6.20
CA TYR A 297 11.29 -3.12 -7.42
C TYR A 297 11.45 -4.31 -8.36
N LEU A 298 10.39 -4.66 -9.07
CA LEU A 298 10.46 -5.51 -10.26
C LEU A 298 10.10 -4.67 -11.48
N LEU A 299 10.96 -4.68 -12.49
CA LEU A 299 10.81 -3.93 -13.73
C LEU A 299 10.74 -4.89 -14.92
N ASP A 300 9.93 -4.56 -15.93
CA ASP A 300 9.92 -5.26 -17.21
C ASP A 300 11.07 -4.80 -18.14
N ARG A 301 11.07 -5.28 -19.37
CA ARG A 301 12.08 -4.96 -20.39
C ARG A 301 12.11 -3.46 -20.73
N GLU A 302 10.97 -2.81 -20.77
CA GLU A 302 10.78 -1.38 -21.03
C GLU A 302 10.98 -0.53 -19.77
N LYS A 303 11.44 -1.17 -18.67
CA LYS A 303 11.58 -0.57 -17.34
C LYS A 303 10.25 -0.06 -16.76
N ARG A 304 9.12 -0.65 -17.13
CA ARG A 304 7.87 -0.39 -16.43
C ARG A 304 7.88 -1.10 -15.09
N VAL A 305 7.39 -0.42 -14.09
CA VAL A 305 7.30 -0.95 -12.73
C VAL A 305 6.20 -2.00 -12.66
N LEU A 306 6.55 -3.22 -12.31
CA LEU A 306 5.62 -4.33 -12.05
C LEU A 306 5.35 -4.51 -10.56
N ILE A 307 6.36 -4.28 -9.72
CA ILE A 307 6.27 -4.25 -8.26
C ILE A 307 7.03 -3.02 -7.79
N LYS A 308 6.42 -2.26 -6.87
CA LYS A 308 6.99 -1.07 -6.23
C LYS A 308 7.06 -1.27 -4.73
N ASP A 309 8.20 -0.90 -4.14
CA ASP A 309 8.45 -0.93 -2.68
C ASP A 309 8.09 -2.27 -2.02
N GLY A 310 8.26 -3.37 -2.78
CA GLY A 310 8.00 -4.72 -2.28
C GLY A 310 8.97 -5.12 -1.17
N THR A 311 8.50 -5.98 -0.27
CA THR A 311 9.30 -6.59 0.79
C THR A 311 9.29 -8.11 0.69
N SER A 312 8.56 -8.68 -0.26
CA SER A 312 8.36 -10.12 -0.45
C SER A 312 8.96 -10.61 -1.77
N VAL A 313 9.94 -11.49 -1.67
CA VAL A 313 10.51 -12.20 -2.83
C VAL A 313 9.48 -13.15 -3.43
N ALA A 314 8.60 -13.74 -2.59
CA ALA A 314 7.53 -14.62 -3.04
C ALA A 314 6.54 -13.91 -3.99
N ASP A 315 6.28 -12.61 -3.80
CA ASP A 315 5.40 -11.84 -4.69
C ASP A 315 6.04 -11.67 -6.07
N ILE A 316 7.37 -11.47 -6.12
CA ILE A 316 8.12 -11.44 -7.37
C ILE A 316 8.00 -12.78 -8.10
N GLU A 317 8.24 -13.89 -7.39
CA GLU A 317 8.14 -15.23 -7.96
C GLU A 317 6.73 -15.52 -8.48
N ASN A 318 5.71 -15.24 -7.65
CA ASN A 318 4.31 -15.44 -8.02
C ASN A 318 3.91 -14.63 -9.25
N LEU A 319 4.38 -13.39 -9.35
CA LEU A 319 4.10 -12.57 -10.53
C LEU A 319 4.83 -13.12 -11.75
N LEU A 320 6.12 -13.42 -11.67
CA LEU A 320 6.92 -13.93 -12.78
C LEU A 320 6.45 -15.31 -13.28
N MET A 321 5.83 -16.14 -12.41
CA MET A 321 5.24 -17.42 -12.82
C MET A 321 3.93 -17.25 -13.62
N ARG A 322 3.27 -16.10 -13.51
CA ARG A 322 1.97 -15.83 -14.17
C ARG A 322 2.11 -15.15 -15.52
N ILE A 323 3.24 -14.52 -15.80
CA ILE A 323 3.52 -13.72 -17.02
C ILE A 323 4.67 -14.32 -17.83
#